data_0aa07fe3efbe0330a3023e6a44acf05b
#
_entry.id   0aa07fe3efbe0330a3023e6a44acf05b
#
_cell.length_a   1.000
_cell.length_b   1.000
_cell.length_c   1.000
_cell.angle_alpha   90.00
_cell.angle_beta   90.00
_cell.angle_gamma   90.00
#
_symmetry.space_group_name_H-M   'P 1'
#
loop_
_entity.id
_entity.type
_entity.pdbx_description
1 polymer ?
#
loop_
_entity_poly.entity_id
_entity_poly.type
_entity_poly.pdbx_seq_one_letter_code
_entity_poly.pdbx_strand_id
1 'polypeptide(L)'
;MADVAIPSLPAPKRNEVSEAANQAYLERFTTWFAGEPLKGWRVGLYQHSAAGRDLNADILSELGADVVILGRSEAFVPVDTEAVSDEDQAQGHAWATKHRLNALFSTDGDGDRSLLGDEIGTWQRGDILGLLCARALGIEALAVPVSCNTAIEACGAFQEVERTRIGSPYVLASMESLAQRFTRVAGFEANGGFLLASTLEKEGHSLVA
;
A
#
# COMPACT_ATOMS: atom_id res chain seq x y z
N MET A 1 -36.76 23.87 -12.64
CA MET A 1 -35.72 23.54 -11.62
C MET A 1 -34.86 24.78 -11.48
N ALA A 2 -34.80 25.39 -10.28
CA ALA A 2 -33.96 26.55 -10.07
C ALA A 2 -32.51 26.10 -9.96
N ASP A 3 -31.63 26.67 -10.76
CA ASP A 3 -30.18 26.52 -10.65
C ASP A 3 -29.74 26.98 -9.24
N VAL A 4 -29.39 26.06 -8.38
CA VAL A 4 -28.77 26.39 -7.12
C VAL A 4 -27.31 26.70 -7.41
N ALA A 5 -26.97 27.98 -7.40
CA ALA A 5 -25.58 28.41 -7.52
C ALA A 5 -24.78 27.84 -6.32
N ILE A 6 -23.85 26.95 -6.58
CA ILE A 6 -22.91 26.47 -5.56
C ILE A 6 -21.95 27.63 -5.25
N PRO A 7 -21.89 28.13 -4.00
CA PRO A 7 -20.95 29.19 -3.67
C PRO A 7 -19.51 28.70 -3.95
N SER A 8 -18.74 29.54 -4.68
CA SER A 8 -17.31 29.25 -4.87
C SER A 8 -16.62 29.38 -3.52
N LEU A 9 -16.18 28.25 -2.98
CA LEU A 9 -15.30 28.23 -1.82
C LEU A 9 -13.97 28.88 -2.20
N PRO A 10 -13.37 29.73 -1.32
CA PRO A 10 -12.03 30.24 -1.55
C PRO A 10 -11.08 29.06 -1.74
N ALA A 11 -10.15 29.19 -2.71
CA ALA A 11 -9.14 28.17 -2.93
C ALA A 11 -8.42 27.87 -1.60
N PRO A 12 -8.27 26.60 -1.23
CA PRO A 12 -7.55 26.25 -0.01
C PRO A 12 -6.15 26.85 -0.08
N LYS A 13 -5.72 27.50 1.01
CA LYS A 13 -4.32 27.92 1.13
C LYS A 13 -3.47 26.66 0.99
N ARG A 14 -2.51 26.64 0.08
CA ARG A 14 -1.49 25.60 0.06
C ARG A 14 -0.79 25.64 1.41
N ASN A 15 -0.92 24.58 2.17
CA ASN A 15 -0.10 24.41 3.36
C ASN A 15 1.35 24.27 2.89
N GLU A 16 2.27 24.95 3.57
CA GLU A 16 3.69 24.72 3.37
C GLU A 16 3.99 23.26 3.69
N VAL A 17 4.86 22.63 2.89
CA VAL A 17 5.32 21.27 3.15
C VAL A 17 6.03 21.28 4.50
N SER A 18 5.53 20.50 5.44
CA SER A 18 6.15 20.36 6.76
C SER A 18 7.28 19.32 6.69
N GLU A 19 8.52 19.79 6.71
CA GLU A 19 9.70 18.91 6.81
C GLU A 19 9.62 17.98 8.02
N ALA A 20 9.11 18.49 9.15
CA ALA A 20 8.90 17.68 10.35
C ALA A 20 7.88 16.54 10.14
N ALA A 21 6.81 16.78 9.37
CA ALA A 21 5.84 15.74 9.06
C ALA A 21 6.43 14.69 8.10
N ASN A 22 7.20 15.10 7.10
CA ASN A 22 7.90 14.19 6.20
C ASN A 22 8.90 13.33 6.98
N GLN A 23 9.68 13.94 7.86
CA GLN A 23 10.64 13.22 8.69
C GLN A 23 9.96 12.21 9.60
N ALA A 24 8.88 12.60 10.30
CA ALA A 24 8.12 11.69 11.15
C ALA A 24 7.50 10.52 10.36
N TYR A 25 7.06 10.77 9.14
CA TYR A 25 6.54 9.72 8.27
C TYR A 25 7.64 8.76 7.80
N LEU A 26 8.81 9.27 7.43
CA LEU A 26 9.98 8.47 7.07
C LEU A 26 10.45 7.59 8.25
N GLU A 27 10.55 8.18 9.44
CA GLU A 27 10.96 7.49 10.67
C GLU A 27 10.05 6.33 11.04
N ARG A 28 8.76 6.38 10.71
CA ARG A 28 7.82 5.28 10.90
C ARG A 28 8.32 3.99 10.22
N PHE A 29 8.86 4.11 9.02
CA PHE A 29 9.36 2.95 8.25
C PHE A 29 10.77 2.55 8.67
N THR A 30 11.68 3.49 8.79
CA THR A 30 13.08 3.22 9.12
C THR A 30 13.26 2.69 10.54
N THR A 31 12.37 3.06 11.44
CA THR A 31 12.35 2.53 12.81
C THR A 31 11.80 1.10 12.85
N TRP A 32 10.69 0.84 12.16
CA TRP A 32 10.08 -0.49 12.11
C TRP A 32 10.93 -1.51 11.36
N PHE A 33 11.54 -1.09 10.26
CA PHE A 33 12.43 -1.90 9.43
C PHE A 33 13.89 -1.53 9.66
N ALA A 34 14.33 -1.55 10.92
CA ALA A 34 15.67 -1.15 11.29
C ALA A 34 16.77 -1.86 10.48
N GLY A 35 17.85 -1.15 10.18
CA GLY A 35 18.91 -1.59 9.28
C GLY A 35 18.61 -1.25 7.81
N GLU A 36 19.23 -1.97 6.90
CA GLU A 36 19.07 -1.79 5.46
C GLU A 36 18.40 -3.05 4.84
N PRO A 37 17.11 -3.35 5.11
CA PRO A 37 16.47 -4.61 4.71
C PRO A 37 16.38 -4.79 3.19
N LEU A 38 16.48 -3.69 2.43
CA LEU A 38 16.48 -3.70 0.96
C LEU A 38 17.89 -3.57 0.36
N LYS A 39 18.94 -3.69 1.17
CA LYS A 39 20.31 -3.63 0.68
C LYS A 39 20.59 -4.67 -0.40
N GLY A 40 21.08 -4.20 -1.53
CA GLY A 40 21.34 -5.03 -2.71
C GLY A 40 20.12 -5.27 -3.60
N TRP A 41 18.94 -4.73 -3.21
CA TRP A 41 17.75 -4.74 -4.06
C TRP A 41 17.73 -3.51 -4.95
N ARG A 42 17.47 -3.72 -6.23
CA ARG A 42 17.19 -2.66 -7.19
C ARG A 42 15.69 -2.56 -7.38
N VAL A 43 15.09 -1.46 -6.91
CA VAL A 43 13.65 -1.24 -6.92
C VAL A 43 13.29 -0.15 -7.92
N GLY A 44 12.43 -0.48 -8.88
CA GLY A 44 11.84 0.49 -9.79
C GLY A 44 10.68 1.21 -9.11
N LEU A 45 10.79 2.51 -8.91
CA LEU A 45 9.69 3.32 -8.39
C LEU A 45 8.95 4.01 -9.53
N TYR A 46 7.75 3.49 -9.86
CA TYR A 46 6.85 4.14 -10.81
C TYR A 46 6.15 5.31 -10.12
N GLN A 47 6.66 6.51 -10.37
CA GLN A 47 6.22 7.73 -9.72
C GLN A 47 4.91 8.30 -10.27
N HIS A 48 4.61 8.09 -11.57
CA HIS A 48 3.53 8.75 -12.29
C HIS A 48 3.20 10.15 -11.75
N SER A 49 1.94 10.43 -11.40
CA SER A 49 1.50 11.69 -10.77
C SER A 49 1.16 11.55 -9.28
N ALA A 50 1.64 10.49 -8.62
CA ALA A 50 1.32 10.23 -7.21
C ALA A 50 1.80 11.35 -6.28
N ALA A 51 1.00 11.67 -5.27
CA ALA A 51 1.29 12.76 -4.33
C ALA A 51 2.54 12.48 -3.47
N GLY A 52 2.72 11.24 -3.01
CA GLY A 52 3.83 10.81 -2.14
C GLY A 52 5.09 10.33 -2.86
N ARG A 53 5.20 10.53 -4.17
CA ARG A 53 6.23 9.92 -5.04
C ARG A 53 7.68 10.19 -4.61
N ASP A 54 7.99 11.40 -4.13
CA ASP A 54 9.34 11.77 -3.69
C ASP A 54 9.61 11.17 -2.30
N LEU A 55 8.65 11.21 -1.39
CA LEU A 55 8.76 10.60 -0.07
C LEU A 55 8.94 9.06 -0.15
N ASN A 56 8.25 8.41 -1.09
CA ASN A 56 8.44 6.98 -1.35
C ASN A 56 9.86 6.66 -1.83
N ALA A 57 10.48 7.55 -2.64
CA ALA A 57 11.87 7.40 -3.06
C ALA A 57 12.83 7.49 -1.86
N ASP A 58 12.58 8.45 -0.97
CA ASP A 58 13.39 8.64 0.24
C ASP A 58 13.27 7.41 1.17
N ILE A 59 12.04 6.92 1.42
CA ILE A 59 11.81 5.72 2.24
C ILE A 59 12.55 4.51 1.69
N LEU A 60 12.40 4.20 0.41
CA LEU A 60 13.06 3.05 -0.20
C LEU A 60 14.58 3.17 -0.15
N SER A 61 15.12 4.37 -0.36
CA SER A 61 16.56 4.64 -0.28
C SER A 61 17.11 4.48 1.13
N GLU A 62 16.41 5.01 2.14
CA GLU A 62 16.79 4.85 3.55
C GLU A 62 16.71 3.38 4.03
N LEU A 63 15.84 2.58 3.43
CA LEU A 63 15.78 1.14 3.65
C LEU A 63 16.87 0.37 2.88
N GLY A 64 17.75 1.05 2.14
CA GLY A 64 18.93 0.48 1.48
C GLY A 64 18.74 0.06 0.03
N ALA A 65 17.60 0.38 -0.61
CA ALA A 65 17.38 0.04 -2.01
C ALA A 65 18.18 0.92 -2.98
N ASP A 66 18.63 0.34 -4.11
CA ASP A 66 19.04 1.06 -5.32
C ASP A 66 17.76 1.45 -6.08
N VAL A 67 17.31 2.71 -5.91
CA VAL A 67 16.02 3.17 -6.45
C VAL A 67 16.15 3.69 -7.87
N VAL A 68 15.38 3.12 -8.78
CA VAL A 68 15.29 3.56 -10.18
C VAL A 68 13.96 4.31 -10.38
N ILE A 69 14.03 5.62 -10.59
CA ILE A 69 12.83 6.44 -10.85
C ILE A 69 12.30 6.19 -12.25
N LEU A 70 11.01 5.87 -12.33
CA LEU A 70 10.32 5.47 -13.56
C LEU A 70 9.04 6.28 -13.76
N GLY A 71 8.73 6.62 -15.00
CA GLY A 71 7.43 7.12 -15.43
C GLY A 71 6.90 8.37 -14.72
N ARG A 72 7.78 9.24 -14.20
CA ARG A 72 7.37 10.49 -13.53
C ARG A 72 6.60 11.38 -14.51
N SER A 73 5.45 11.87 -14.06
CA SER A 73 4.56 12.75 -14.84
C SER A 73 4.10 13.95 -14.01
N GLU A 74 4.02 15.10 -14.64
CA GLU A 74 3.38 16.28 -14.06
C GLU A 74 1.89 16.37 -14.47
N ALA A 75 1.48 15.61 -15.48
CA ALA A 75 0.07 15.42 -15.82
C ALA A 75 -0.51 14.28 -15.02
N PHE A 76 -1.78 14.38 -14.64
CA PHE A 76 -2.46 13.32 -13.91
C PHE A 76 -2.49 12.02 -14.73
N VAL A 77 -2.05 10.93 -14.10
CA VAL A 77 -2.07 9.58 -14.63
C VAL A 77 -2.87 8.72 -13.64
N PRO A 78 -4.05 8.23 -14.05
CA PRO A 78 -4.81 7.31 -13.21
C PRO A 78 -4.09 5.95 -13.14
N VAL A 79 -3.92 5.42 -11.93
CA VAL A 79 -3.42 4.06 -11.70
C VAL A 79 -4.47 3.31 -10.89
N ASP A 80 -4.93 2.18 -11.41
CA ASP A 80 -5.88 1.29 -10.73
C ASP A 80 -5.10 0.14 -10.06
N THR A 81 -5.09 0.12 -8.73
CA THR A 81 -4.38 -0.89 -7.93
C THR A 81 -5.15 -2.21 -7.80
N GLU A 82 -6.44 -2.23 -8.16
CA GLU A 82 -7.25 -3.45 -8.17
C GLU A 82 -7.24 -4.15 -9.54
N ALA A 83 -7.23 -3.36 -10.62
CA ALA A 83 -7.30 -3.85 -12.00
C ALA A 83 -6.26 -3.13 -12.87
N VAL A 84 -4.98 -3.49 -12.69
CA VAL A 84 -3.87 -2.93 -13.46
C VAL A 84 -4.08 -3.18 -14.96
N SER A 85 -4.00 -2.13 -15.77
CA SER A 85 -4.23 -2.21 -17.21
C SER A 85 -3.18 -3.08 -17.92
N ASP A 86 -3.55 -3.63 -19.10
CA ASP A 86 -2.60 -4.39 -19.91
C ASP A 86 -1.40 -3.53 -20.33
N GLU A 87 -1.59 -2.22 -20.51
CA GLU A 87 -0.53 -1.26 -20.84
C GLU A 87 0.45 -1.09 -19.67
N ASP A 88 -0.06 -0.94 -18.44
CA ASP A 88 0.78 -0.85 -17.24
C ASP A 88 1.49 -2.17 -16.96
N GLN A 89 0.85 -3.32 -17.21
CA GLN A 89 1.50 -4.64 -17.12
C GLN A 89 2.65 -4.75 -18.11
N ALA A 90 2.43 -4.41 -19.39
CA ALA A 90 3.47 -4.45 -20.41
C ALA A 90 4.62 -3.49 -20.08
N GLN A 91 4.30 -2.31 -19.54
CA GLN A 91 5.29 -1.32 -19.11
C GLN A 91 6.11 -1.84 -17.92
N GLY A 92 5.47 -2.50 -16.95
CA GLY A 92 6.14 -3.14 -15.81
C GLY A 92 7.17 -4.16 -16.27
N HIS A 93 6.81 -5.08 -17.17
CA HIS A 93 7.71 -6.06 -17.77
C HIS A 93 8.89 -5.42 -18.51
N ALA A 94 8.62 -4.35 -19.28
CA ALA A 94 9.67 -3.63 -19.99
C ALA A 94 10.67 -2.98 -19.03
N TRP A 95 10.20 -2.37 -17.96
CA TRP A 95 11.06 -1.74 -16.95
C TRP A 95 11.88 -2.77 -16.16
N ALA A 96 11.24 -3.85 -15.69
CA ALA A 96 11.92 -4.91 -14.93
C ALA A 96 13.09 -5.48 -15.74
N THR A 97 12.85 -5.81 -17.01
CA THR A 97 13.88 -6.34 -17.92
C THR A 97 14.98 -5.31 -18.19
N LYS A 98 14.60 -4.08 -18.59
CA LYS A 98 15.54 -3.03 -18.99
C LYS A 98 16.49 -2.64 -17.86
N HIS A 99 15.96 -2.51 -16.65
CA HIS A 99 16.70 -2.02 -15.49
C HIS A 99 17.18 -3.14 -14.57
N ARG A 100 16.86 -4.40 -14.86
CA ARG A 100 17.20 -5.58 -14.03
C ARG A 100 16.74 -5.40 -12.60
N LEU A 101 15.45 -5.11 -12.44
CA LEU A 101 14.83 -4.82 -11.17
C LEU A 101 14.61 -6.11 -10.36
N ASN A 102 14.66 -6.00 -9.04
CA ASN A 102 14.23 -7.05 -8.13
C ASN A 102 12.75 -6.90 -7.77
N ALA A 103 12.22 -5.68 -7.84
CA ALA A 103 10.82 -5.36 -7.63
C ALA A 103 10.45 -4.03 -8.30
N LEU A 104 9.15 -3.83 -8.51
CA LEU A 104 8.54 -2.55 -8.84
C LEU A 104 7.68 -2.09 -7.67
N PHE A 105 7.65 -0.79 -7.42
CA PHE A 105 6.77 -0.18 -6.43
C PHE A 105 6.07 1.04 -7.01
N SER A 106 4.81 1.21 -6.67
CA SER A 106 3.99 2.38 -6.97
C SER A 106 2.88 2.52 -5.93
N THR A 107 2.07 3.53 -6.09
CA THR A 107 0.81 3.72 -5.34
C THR A 107 -0.27 4.21 -6.30
N ASP A 108 -1.49 4.37 -5.82
CA ASP A 108 -2.48 5.21 -6.51
C ASP A 108 -2.16 6.71 -6.36
N GLY A 109 -3.07 7.58 -6.80
CA GLY A 109 -2.80 9.03 -6.92
C GLY A 109 -2.56 9.75 -5.61
N ASP A 110 -3.27 9.41 -4.53
CA ASP A 110 -3.16 10.00 -3.19
C ASP A 110 -2.25 9.19 -2.25
N GLY A 111 -1.84 7.99 -2.67
CA GLY A 111 -0.77 7.23 -2.04
C GLY A 111 -1.21 6.33 -0.89
N ASP A 112 -2.53 6.07 -0.74
CA ASP A 112 -3.05 5.22 0.34
C ASP A 112 -3.15 3.73 -0.04
N ARG A 113 -2.96 3.39 -1.33
CA ARG A 113 -3.00 2.03 -1.85
C ARG A 113 -1.70 1.69 -2.56
N SER A 114 -1.03 0.70 -2.05
CA SER A 114 0.24 0.25 -2.64
C SER A 114 0.02 -0.66 -3.85
N LEU A 115 0.94 -0.56 -4.81
CA LEU A 115 1.05 -1.44 -5.96
C LEU A 115 2.48 -1.98 -6.04
N LEU A 116 2.63 -3.28 -6.04
CA LEU A 116 3.94 -3.95 -6.06
C LEU A 116 4.04 -4.88 -7.26
N GLY A 117 5.15 -4.81 -7.98
CA GLY A 117 5.49 -5.75 -9.05
C GLY A 117 6.68 -6.63 -8.64
N ASP A 118 6.70 -7.85 -9.18
CA ASP A 118 7.80 -8.80 -8.99
C ASP A 118 9.02 -8.51 -9.88
N GLU A 119 10.02 -9.37 -9.82
CA GLU A 119 11.28 -9.24 -10.56
C GLU A 119 11.13 -9.38 -12.07
N ILE A 120 10.01 -9.91 -12.56
CA ILE A 120 9.69 -9.95 -13.98
C ILE A 120 8.76 -8.82 -14.41
N GLY A 121 8.35 -7.97 -13.46
CA GLY A 121 7.52 -6.79 -13.69
C GLY A 121 6.02 -7.06 -13.73
N THR A 122 5.57 -8.20 -13.19
CA THR A 122 4.15 -8.50 -13.04
C THR A 122 3.59 -7.79 -11.82
N TRP A 123 2.70 -6.83 -12.05
CA TRP A 123 2.00 -6.14 -10.97
C TRP A 123 1.05 -7.09 -10.24
N GLN A 124 1.17 -7.11 -8.92
CA GLN A 124 0.36 -7.96 -8.05
C GLN A 124 -0.92 -7.22 -7.61
N ARG A 125 -2.02 -7.96 -7.54
CA ARG A 125 -3.27 -7.41 -7.02
C ARG A 125 -3.15 -7.05 -5.54
N GLY A 126 -3.88 -6.03 -5.11
CA GLY A 126 -3.85 -5.55 -3.74
C GLY A 126 -4.23 -6.62 -2.69
N ASP A 127 -5.14 -7.55 -3.02
CA ASP A 127 -5.50 -8.66 -2.13
C ASP A 127 -4.36 -9.68 -1.93
N ILE A 128 -3.52 -9.89 -2.94
CA ILE A 128 -2.31 -10.72 -2.82
C ILE A 128 -1.26 -10.01 -1.96
N LEU A 129 -1.09 -8.70 -2.14
CA LEU A 129 -0.21 -7.91 -1.26
C LEU A 129 -0.69 -7.92 0.18
N GLY A 130 -2.01 -7.75 0.40
CA GLY A 130 -2.63 -7.84 1.72
C GLY A 130 -2.38 -9.20 2.38
N LEU A 131 -2.54 -10.30 1.63
CA LEU A 131 -2.22 -11.65 2.10
C LEU A 131 -0.75 -11.78 2.52
N LEU A 132 0.19 -11.32 1.70
CA LEU A 132 1.62 -11.40 1.99
C LEU A 132 1.99 -10.54 3.20
N CYS A 133 1.45 -9.33 3.28
CA CYS A 133 1.64 -8.41 4.40
C CYS A 133 1.11 -9.01 5.71
N ALA A 134 -0.12 -9.54 5.71
CA ALA A 134 -0.73 -10.16 6.87
C ALA A 134 0.08 -11.36 7.39
N ARG A 135 0.61 -12.19 6.49
CA ARG A 135 1.49 -13.30 6.86
C ARG A 135 2.81 -12.80 7.48
N ALA A 136 3.43 -11.80 6.87
CA ALA A 136 4.70 -11.23 7.37
C ALA A 136 4.54 -10.56 8.74
N LEU A 137 3.38 -9.96 9.02
CA LEU A 137 3.04 -9.35 10.30
C LEU A 137 2.53 -10.37 11.36
N GLY A 138 2.37 -11.62 10.99
CA GLY A 138 1.88 -12.67 11.89
C GLY A 138 0.43 -12.45 12.34
N ILE A 139 -0.41 -11.94 11.43
CA ILE A 139 -1.84 -11.74 11.70
C ILE A 139 -2.51 -13.09 11.95
N GLU A 140 -3.41 -13.14 12.94
CA GLU A 140 -4.12 -14.35 13.36
C GLU A 140 -5.49 -14.46 12.67
N ALA A 141 -6.18 -13.33 12.53
CA ALA A 141 -7.52 -13.28 11.93
C ALA A 141 -7.67 -12.11 10.95
N LEU A 142 -8.42 -12.32 9.89
CA LEU A 142 -8.61 -11.37 8.80
C LEU A 142 -10.08 -11.08 8.53
N ALA A 143 -10.36 -9.79 8.26
CA ALA A 143 -11.61 -9.34 7.65
C ALA A 143 -11.34 -8.87 6.22
N VAL A 144 -11.97 -9.49 5.23
CA VAL A 144 -11.77 -9.18 3.81
C VAL A 144 -13.08 -9.22 3.03
N PRO A 145 -13.32 -8.33 2.06
CA PRO A 145 -14.52 -8.38 1.26
C PRO A 145 -14.60 -9.61 0.35
N VAL A 146 -15.81 -9.92 -0.10
CA VAL A 146 -16.07 -11.06 -1.00
C VAL A 146 -15.34 -10.95 -2.35
N SER A 147 -14.87 -9.75 -2.73
CA SER A 147 -14.11 -9.50 -3.96
C SER A 147 -12.64 -9.96 -3.88
N CYS A 148 -12.11 -10.20 -2.68
CA CYS A 148 -10.74 -10.66 -2.50
C CYS A 148 -10.55 -12.13 -2.90
N ASN A 149 -9.33 -12.45 -3.32
CA ASN A 149 -8.92 -13.78 -3.78
C ASN A 149 -9.11 -14.86 -2.70
N THR A 150 -9.58 -16.04 -3.09
CA THR A 150 -9.76 -17.20 -2.18
C THR A 150 -8.44 -17.87 -1.76
N ALA A 151 -7.30 -17.45 -2.32
CA ALA A 151 -5.98 -17.85 -1.84
C ALA A 151 -5.75 -17.48 -0.36
N ILE A 152 -6.51 -16.52 0.16
CA ILE A 152 -6.44 -16.08 1.55
C ILE A 152 -6.80 -17.21 2.51
N GLU A 153 -7.89 -17.92 2.25
CA GLU A 153 -8.27 -19.10 3.03
C GLU A 153 -7.41 -20.32 2.65
N ALA A 154 -7.17 -20.50 1.35
CA ALA A 154 -6.48 -21.66 0.82
C ALA A 154 -5.03 -21.80 1.32
N CYS A 155 -4.38 -20.66 1.66
CA CYS A 155 -3.01 -20.69 2.19
C CYS A 155 -2.91 -21.30 3.60
N GLY A 156 -4.01 -21.41 4.36
CA GLY A 156 -4.07 -21.98 5.70
C GLY A 156 -3.23 -21.25 6.76
N ALA A 157 -2.88 -19.98 6.52
CA ALA A 157 -2.01 -19.20 7.40
C ALA A 157 -2.74 -18.53 8.56
N PHE A 158 -4.07 -18.36 8.47
CA PHE A 158 -4.88 -17.63 9.42
C PHE A 158 -5.81 -18.56 10.19
N GLN A 159 -6.06 -18.23 11.46
CA GLN A 159 -6.97 -19.00 12.32
C GLN A 159 -8.43 -18.75 11.90
N GLU A 160 -8.74 -17.53 11.46
CA GLU A 160 -10.06 -17.15 10.96
C GLU A 160 -9.97 -16.12 9.83
N VAL A 161 -10.81 -16.29 8.82
CA VAL A 161 -11.01 -15.32 7.73
C VAL A 161 -12.51 -15.04 7.63
N GLU A 162 -12.91 -13.82 7.94
CA GLU A 162 -14.29 -13.37 7.84
C GLU A 162 -14.51 -12.62 6.53
N ARG A 163 -15.48 -13.09 5.71
CA ARG A 163 -15.86 -12.44 4.46
C ARG A 163 -16.93 -11.38 4.71
N THR A 164 -16.64 -10.16 4.24
CA THR A 164 -17.54 -9.02 4.39
C THR A 164 -18.19 -8.62 3.06
N ARG A 165 -19.12 -7.68 3.12
CA ARG A 165 -19.52 -6.89 1.95
C ARG A 165 -18.36 -6.01 1.53
N ILE A 166 -18.40 -5.54 0.26
CA ILE A 166 -17.41 -4.59 -0.28
C ILE A 166 -17.61 -3.24 0.39
N GLY A 167 -16.51 -2.65 0.84
CA GLY A 167 -16.44 -1.34 1.46
C GLY A 167 -15.82 -1.37 2.86
N SER A 168 -14.91 -0.44 3.11
CA SER A 168 -14.15 -0.32 4.36
C SER A 168 -15.00 -0.30 5.64
N PRO A 169 -16.21 0.31 5.70
CA PRO A 169 -17.05 0.23 6.92
C PRO A 169 -17.41 -1.20 7.34
N TYR A 170 -17.61 -2.10 6.38
CA TYR A 170 -17.92 -3.51 6.68
C TYR A 170 -16.67 -4.27 7.13
N VAL A 171 -15.53 -3.96 6.54
CA VAL A 171 -14.24 -4.53 6.94
C VAL A 171 -13.92 -4.11 8.37
N LEU A 172 -14.06 -2.82 8.69
CA LEU A 172 -13.79 -2.30 10.04
C LEU A 172 -14.71 -2.94 11.10
N ALA A 173 -16.01 -3.04 10.83
CA ALA A 173 -16.96 -3.67 11.77
C ALA A 173 -16.62 -5.16 12.03
N SER A 174 -16.19 -5.90 11.01
CA SER A 174 -15.73 -7.27 11.15
C SER A 174 -14.41 -7.36 11.93
N MET A 175 -13.46 -6.46 11.65
CA MET A 175 -12.21 -6.37 12.41
C MET A 175 -12.45 -6.12 13.90
N GLU A 176 -13.36 -5.21 14.25
CA GLU A 176 -13.76 -4.95 15.65
C GLU A 176 -14.32 -6.20 16.33
N SER A 177 -15.14 -6.98 15.62
CA SER A 177 -15.68 -8.26 16.10
C SER A 177 -14.57 -9.29 16.31
N LEU A 178 -13.65 -9.44 15.35
CA LEU A 178 -12.52 -10.37 15.44
C LEU A 178 -11.56 -10.00 16.57
N ALA A 179 -11.34 -8.72 16.82
CA ALA A 179 -10.47 -8.22 17.90
C ALA A 179 -10.95 -8.57 19.32
N GLN A 180 -12.21 -8.98 19.48
CA GLN A 180 -12.70 -9.53 20.75
C GLN A 180 -12.16 -10.95 21.05
N ARG A 181 -11.68 -11.67 20.02
CA ARG A 181 -11.27 -13.07 20.09
C ARG A 181 -9.81 -13.32 19.75
N PHE A 182 -9.20 -12.43 18.98
CA PHE A 182 -7.84 -12.56 18.48
C PHE A 182 -7.02 -11.32 18.85
N THR A 183 -5.73 -11.54 19.06
CA THR A 183 -4.81 -10.45 19.47
C THR A 183 -4.30 -9.66 18.26
N ARG A 184 -4.03 -10.35 17.14
CA ARG A 184 -3.50 -9.74 15.93
C ARG A 184 -4.52 -9.86 14.79
N VAL A 185 -5.24 -8.75 14.57
CA VAL A 185 -6.31 -8.67 13.58
C VAL A 185 -5.98 -7.60 12.56
N ALA A 186 -6.23 -7.90 11.30
CA ALA A 186 -6.14 -6.97 10.20
C ALA A 186 -7.34 -7.13 9.25
N GLY A 187 -7.49 -6.15 8.37
CA GLY A 187 -8.41 -6.23 7.26
C GLY A 187 -7.80 -5.56 6.04
N PHE A 188 -8.20 -5.98 4.86
CA PHE A 188 -7.77 -5.36 3.61
C PHE A 188 -8.78 -5.55 2.50
N GLU A 189 -8.67 -4.73 1.48
CA GLU A 189 -9.51 -4.76 0.29
C GLU A 189 -8.70 -5.16 -0.95
N ALA A 190 -9.39 -5.53 -2.02
CA ALA A 190 -8.75 -5.93 -3.28
C ALA A 190 -7.94 -4.81 -3.94
N ASN A 191 -8.20 -3.57 -3.56
CA ASN A 191 -7.50 -2.38 -4.04
C ASN A 191 -6.14 -2.10 -3.35
N GLY A 192 -5.74 -2.89 -2.33
CA GLY A 192 -4.48 -2.74 -1.61
C GLY A 192 -4.56 -1.91 -0.32
N GLY A 193 -5.74 -1.40 0.04
CA GLY A 193 -5.96 -0.76 1.33
C GLY A 193 -5.82 -1.78 2.46
N PHE A 194 -4.86 -1.60 3.38
CA PHE A 194 -4.56 -2.51 4.47
C PHE A 194 -4.71 -1.81 5.82
N LEU A 195 -5.49 -2.41 6.72
CA LEU A 195 -5.86 -1.86 8.02
C LEU A 195 -5.43 -2.79 9.15
N LEU A 196 -4.94 -2.23 10.25
CA LEU A 196 -4.66 -2.96 11.48
C LEU A 196 -5.76 -2.65 12.52
N ALA A 197 -6.24 -3.65 13.23
CA ALA A 197 -7.14 -3.48 14.38
C ALA A 197 -6.39 -3.49 15.72
N SER A 198 -5.11 -3.81 15.70
CA SER A 198 -4.28 -3.90 16.90
C SER A 198 -2.89 -3.33 16.63
N THR A 199 -2.34 -2.67 17.62
CA THR A 199 -0.94 -2.24 17.61
C THR A 199 -0.03 -3.47 17.57
N LEU A 200 0.92 -3.49 16.66
CA LEU A 200 1.93 -4.53 16.58
C LEU A 200 3.23 -4.01 17.21
N GLU A 201 3.86 -4.85 18.03
CA GLU A 201 5.13 -4.54 18.68
C GLU A 201 6.25 -5.39 18.09
N LYS A 202 7.40 -4.75 17.84
CA LYS A 202 8.62 -5.41 17.37
C LYS A 202 9.83 -4.68 17.94
N GLU A 203 10.66 -5.37 18.75
CA GLU A 203 11.93 -4.84 19.27
C GLU A 203 11.82 -3.47 19.94
N GLY A 204 10.72 -3.20 20.65
CA GLY A 204 10.45 -1.93 21.32
C GLY A 204 9.87 -0.83 20.41
N HIS A 205 9.54 -1.15 19.18
CA HIS A 205 8.89 -0.24 18.25
C HIS A 205 7.44 -0.68 18.00
N SER A 206 6.54 0.29 17.85
CA SER A 206 5.12 0.06 17.67
C SER A 206 4.69 0.42 16.24
N LEU A 207 3.99 -0.48 15.57
CA LEU A 207 3.18 -0.17 14.40
C LEU A 207 1.74 0.00 14.88
N VAL A 208 1.28 1.24 14.90
CA VAL A 208 -0.02 1.61 15.48
C VAL A 208 -1.15 1.32 14.49
N ALA A 209 -2.27 0.81 15.02
CA ALA A 209 -3.54 0.61 14.32
C ALA A 209 -4.19 1.94 13.93
#